data_80bebee7fc0c48fe1b39b39745af3d7a
#
_entry.id   80bebee7fc0c48fe1b39b39745af3d7a
#
_cell.length_a   1.000
_cell.length_b   1.000
_cell.length_c   1.000
_cell.angle_alpha   90.00
_cell.angle_beta   90.00
_cell.angle_gamma   90.00
#
_symmetry.space_group_name_H-M   'P 1'
#
loop_
_entity.id
_entity.type
_entity.pdbx_description
1 polymer ?
#
loop_
_entity_poly.entity_id
_entity_poly.type
_entity_poly.pdbx_seq_one_letter_code
_entity_poly.pdbx_strand_id
1 'polypeptide(L)'
;MSKNKKSLQDLTLLDRFLFAEVMEDPKTFENILSIILGEDISIKGRPQSEHESRTSPLKRQVRLDVWAEDETDAVYNVEAQKENTKNLPHRSRFYQALIDSKLLDPGEVDFSNMKDCYSIIIAPFDLFGRGLYQYTFQMTCAETGQPLEDGATRIFLNTHGKNSEDISPELKELLYYMEHTTEEISCSTSRLQEI
;
A
#
# COMPACT_ATOMS: atom_id res chain seq x y z
N MET A 1 -23.30 -23.11 -7.28
CA MET A 1 -22.14 -23.40 -6.42
C MET A 1 -22.17 -22.42 -5.26
N SER A 2 -22.50 -22.88 -4.06
CA SER A 2 -22.50 -22.06 -2.84
C SER A 2 -21.06 -21.64 -2.54
N LYS A 3 -20.76 -20.35 -2.62
CA LYS A 3 -19.49 -19.81 -2.07
C LYS A 3 -19.58 -20.02 -0.55
N ASN A 4 -18.78 -20.93 0.01
CA ASN A 4 -18.59 -21.01 1.45
C ASN A 4 -18.20 -19.62 1.93
N LYS A 5 -19.08 -18.94 2.67
CA LYS A 5 -18.74 -17.71 3.38
C LYS A 5 -17.74 -18.13 4.47
N LYS A 6 -16.52 -17.60 4.41
CA LYS A 6 -15.57 -17.72 5.51
C LYS A 6 -16.20 -17.13 6.77
N SER A 7 -15.97 -17.75 7.92
CA SER A 7 -16.28 -17.14 9.22
C SER A 7 -15.43 -15.89 9.40
N LEU A 8 -15.90 -14.90 10.15
CA LEU A 8 -15.10 -13.72 10.51
C LEU A 8 -13.81 -14.13 11.25
N GLN A 9 -13.85 -15.24 11.98
CA GLN A 9 -12.70 -15.80 12.70
C GLN A 9 -11.62 -16.39 11.77
N ASP A 10 -11.93 -16.63 10.50
CA ASP A 10 -11.02 -17.20 9.50
C ASP A 10 -10.43 -16.11 8.57
N LEU A 11 -10.77 -14.83 8.81
CA LEU A 11 -10.25 -13.72 8.03
C LEU A 11 -8.86 -13.32 8.53
N THR A 12 -7.99 -12.96 7.60
CA THR A 12 -6.67 -12.37 7.86
C THR A 12 -6.64 -10.95 7.33
N LEU A 13 -5.65 -10.16 7.71
CA LEU A 13 -5.45 -8.80 7.17
C LEU A 13 -5.25 -8.75 5.65
N LEU A 14 -4.98 -9.87 5.01
CA LEU A 14 -5.00 -9.95 3.54
C LEU A 14 -6.42 -10.08 2.95
N ASP A 15 -7.44 -10.31 3.78
CA ASP A 15 -8.83 -10.28 3.32
C ASP A 15 -9.30 -8.83 3.23
N ARG A 16 -9.72 -8.42 2.04
CA ARG A 16 -10.06 -7.02 1.72
C ARG A 16 -10.99 -6.36 2.73
N PHE A 17 -11.98 -7.09 3.22
CA PHE A 17 -12.93 -6.55 4.21
C PHE A 17 -12.23 -6.22 5.52
N LEU A 18 -11.49 -7.18 6.10
CA LEU A 18 -10.78 -6.97 7.37
C LEU A 18 -9.70 -5.90 7.21
N PHE A 19 -8.98 -5.92 6.09
CA PHE A 19 -7.98 -4.90 5.77
C PHE A 19 -8.57 -3.50 5.80
N ALA A 20 -9.68 -3.27 5.10
CA ALA A 20 -10.33 -1.97 5.04
C ALA A 20 -10.78 -1.48 6.43
N GLU A 21 -11.41 -2.36 7.23
CA GLU A 21 -11.87 -2.04 8.58
C GLU A 21 -10.71 -1.65 9.53
N VAL A 22 -9.63 -2.44 9.52
CA VAL A 22 -8.47 -2.19 10.39
C VAL A 22 -7.72 -0.92 9.98
N MET A 23 -7.61 -0.67 8.68
CA MET A 23 -6.93 0.51 8.14
C MET A 23 -7.72 1.81 8.29
N GLU A 24 -8.98 1.79 8.72
CA GLU A 24 -9.73 3.02 9.04
C GLU A 24 -9.27 3.67 10.36
N ASP A 25 -8.59 2.92 11.23
CA ASP A 25 -7.99 3.49 12.43
C ASP A 25 -6.72 4.28 12.05
N PRO A 26 -6.66 5.60 12.33
CA PRO A 26 -5.53 6.42 11.93
C PRO A 26 -4.20 5.95 12.50
N LYS A 27 -4.20 5.52 13.77
CA LYS A 27 -2.98 5.10 14.45
C LYS A 27 -2.42 3.80 13.88
N THR A 28 -3.30 2.85 13.62
CA THR A 28 -2.94 1.60 12.96
C THR A 28 -2.37 1.85 11.57
N PHE A 29 -3.01 2.74 10.79
CA PHE A 29 -2.53 3.08 9.45
C PHE A 29 -1.16 3.77 9.47
N GLU A 30 -0.97 4.75 10.37
CA GLU A 30 0.34 5.40 10.60
C GLU A 30 1.43 4.40 10.96
N ASN A 31 1.15 3.49 11.90
CA ASN A 31 2.09 2.47 12.33
C ASN A 31 2.50 1.56 11.16
N ILE A 32 1.53 1.11 10.35
CA ILE A 32 1.79 0.26 9.19
C ILE A 32 2.63 0.99 8.13
N LEU A 33 2.27 2.24 7.79
CA LEU A 33 3.06 3.05 6.85
C LEU A 33 4.47 3.27 7.36
N SER A 34 4.62 3.63 8.64
CA SER A 34 5.93 3.88 9.26
C SER A 34 6.83 2.64 9.24
N ILE A 35 6.25 1.45 9.46
CA ILE A 35 6.98 0.18 9.37
C ILE A 35 7.41 -0.10 7.92
N ILE A 36 6.53 0.14 6.94
CA ILE A 36 6.81 -0.13 5.52
C ILE A 36 7.88 0.82 4.98
N LEU A 37 7.81 2.09 5.35
CA LEU A 37 8.68 3.14 4.81
C LEU A 37 9.96 3.32 5.63
N GLY A 38 9.99 2.84 6.87
CA GLY A 38 11.14 2.97 7.77
C GLY A 38 11.32 4.36 8.38
N GLU A 39 10.27 5.19 8.34
CA GLU A 39 10.23 6.54 8.88
C GLU A 39 8.89 6.83 9.57
N ASP A 40 8.85 7.84 10.45
CA ASP A 40 7.62 8.20 11.16
C ASP A 40 6.65 8.93 10.21
N ILE A 41 5.48 8.36 10.02
CA ILE A 41 4.40 8.94 9.20
C ILE A 41 3.27 9.39 10.13
N SER A 42 2.79 10.63 9.91
CA SER A 42 1.59 11.19 10.55
C SER A 42 0.60 11.60 9.48
N ILE A 43 -0.60 11.04 9.50
CA ILE A 43 -1.63 11.31 8.50
C ILE A 43 -2.57 12.45 8.91
N LYS A 44 -3.11 13.15 7.91
CA LYS A 44 -4.18 14.14 8.08
C LYS A 44 -5.53 13.45 8.19
N GLY A 45 -6.13 13.51 9.36
CA GLY A 45 -7.48 12.99 9.57
C GLY A 45 -7.57 11.46 9.57
N ARG A 46 -8.63 10.91 8.96
CA ARG A 46 -8.87 9.47 8.89
C ARG A 46 -8.57 8.91 7.51
N PRO A 47 -7.95 7.72 7.42
CA PRO A 47 -7.85 7.00 6.16
C PRO A 47 -9.24 6.77 5.56
N GLN A 48 -9.32 6.81 4.24
CA GLN A 48 -10.56 6.55 3.52
C GLN A 48 -10.52 5.14 2.91
N SER A 49 -11.28 4.23 3.48
CA SER A 49 -11.47 2.90 2.91
C SER A 49 -12.38 2.98 1.68
N GLU A 50 -12.14 2.08 0.73
CA GLU A 50 -12.94 1.98 -0.50
C GLU A 50 -13.08 3.32 -1.27
N HIS A 51 -12.03 4.17 -1.25
CA HIS A 51 -12.04 5.46 -1.94
C HIS A 51 -12.30 5.29 -3.44
N GLU A 52 -13.42 5.83 -3.90
CA GLU A 52 -13.80 5.77 -5.30
C GLU A 52 -13.07 6.83 -6.13
N SER A 53 -12.25 6.40 -7.07
CA SER A 53 -11.59 7.29 -8.01
C SER A 53 -12.10 7.07 -9.44
N ARG A 54 -12.67 8.12 -10.02
CA ARG A 54 -13.07 8.18 -11.44
C ARG A 54 -12.91 9.59 -11.98
N THR A 55 -12.49 9.71 -13.22
CA THR A 55 -12.36 11.01 -13.91
C THR A 55 -13.63 11.40 -14.67
N SER A 56 -14.60 10.50 -14.84
CA SER A 56 -15.86 10.73 -15.54
C SER A 56 -16.85 9.59 -15.24
N PRO A 57 -18.17 9.86 -15.19
CA PRO A 57 -19.20 8.82 -15.07
C PRO A 57 -19.15 7.74 -16.15
N LEU A 58 -18.58 8.06 -17.31
CA LEU A 58 -18.48 7.15 -18.46
C LEU A 58 -17.18 6.35 -18.50
N LYS A 59 -16.22 6.64 -17.60
CA LYS A 59 -14.94 5.94 -17.54
C LYS A 59 -14.96 4.87 -16.46
N ARG A 60 -13.99 3.92 -16.56
CA ARG A 60 -13.80 2.86 -15.57
C ARG A 60 -13.59 3.48 -14.19
N GLN A 61 -14.44 3.09 -13.26
CA GLN A 61 -14.29 3.39 -11.85
C GLN A 61 -13.22 2.49 -11.25
N VAL A 62 -12.42 3.05 -10.38
CA VAL A 62 -11.47 2.32 -9.54
C VAL A 62 -11.86 2.56 -8.09
N ARG A 63 -11.82 1.51 -7.32
CA ARG A 63 -11.96 1.55 -5.88
C ARG A 63 -10.59 1.23 -5.30
N LEU A 64 -9.98 2.22 -4.67
CA LEU A 64 -8.75 2.08 -3.90
C LEU A 64 -9.12 1.46 -2.55
N ASP A 65 -8.31 0.52 -2.05
CA ASP A 65 -8.67 -0.16 -0.81
C ASP A 65 -8.55 0.80 0.38
N VAL A 66 -7.41 1.46 0.55
CA VAL A 66 -7.24 2.50 1.58
C VAL A 66 -6.40 3.66 1.05
N TRP A 67 -6.87 4.88 1.27
CA TRP A 67 -6.21 6.11 0.86
C TRP A 67 -6.06 7.08 2.04
N ALA A 68 -4.92 7.74 2.15
CA ALA A 68 -4.66 8.79 3.12
C ALA A 68 -3.65 9.81 2.59
N GLU A 69 -3.60 10.97 3.24
CA GLU A 69 -2.63 12.04 3.04
C GLU A 69 -1.93 12.33 4.36
N ASP A 70 -0.63 12.59 4.34
CA ASP A 70 0.13 12.92 5.54
C ASP A 70 0.32 14.44 5.74
N GLU A 71 0.95 14.82 6.86
CA GLU A 71 1.22 16.21 7.21
C GLU A 71 2.13 16.94 6.20
N THR A 72 2.85 16.22 5.33
CA THR A 72 3.68 16.77 4.24
C THR A 72 2.94 16.85 2.92
N ASP A 73 1.65 16.53 2.90
CA ASP A 73 0.79 16.40 1.72
C ASP A 73 1.12 15.20 0.82
N ALA A 74 2.00 14.27 1.22
CA ALA A 74 2.22 13.04 0.49
C ALA A 74 0.98 12.13 0.56
N VAL A 75 0.70 11.42 -0.53
CA VAL A 75 -0.49 10.60 -0.69
C VAL A 75 -0.13 9.11 -0.71
N TYR A 76 -0.87 8.34 0.05
CA TYR A 76 -0.68 6.90 0.20
C TYR A 76 -1.91 6.14 -0.27
N ASN A 77 -1.71 5.18 -1.17
CA ASN A 77 -2.70 4.17 -1.52
C ASN A 77 -2.14 2.80 -1.13
N VAL A 78 -2.82 2.11 -0.22
CA VAL A 78 -2.41 0.78 0.27
C VAL A 78 -3.47 -0.25 -0.08
N GLU A 79 -3.05 -1.36 -0.69
CA GLU A 79 -3.93 -2.45 -1.13
C GLU A 79 -3.45 -3.81 -0.62
N ALA A 80 -4.37 -4.64 -0.14
CA ALA A 80 -4.15 -6.06 0.09
C ALA A 80 -4.61 -6.88 -1.12
N GLN A 81 -3.73 -7.69 -1.71
CA GLN A 81 -4.00 -8.44 -2.92
C GLN A 81 -3.72 -9.94 -2.76
N LYS A 82 -4.76 -10.74 -2.49
CA LYS A 82 -4.62 -12.19 -2.28
C LYS A 82 -4.28 -13.00 -3.53
N GLU A 83 -4.79 -12.60 -4.69
CA GLU A 83 -4.67 -13.38 -5.91
C GLU A 83 -3.73 -12.74 -6.92
N ASN A 84 -2.83 -13.51 -7.51
CA ASN A 84 -1.97 -13.03 -8.57
C ASN A 84 -2.73 -12.91 -9.89
N THR A 85 -3.27 -11.74 -10.17
CA THR A 85 -3.96 -11.44 -11.43
C THR A 85 -3.02 -11.18 -12.60
N LYS A 86 -1.70 -11.28 -12.39
CA LYS A 86 -0.62 -11.09 -13.39
C LYS A 86 -0.61 -9.71 -14.08
N ASN A 87 -1.37 -8.75 -13.58
CA ASN A 87 -1.49 -7.40 -14.15
C ASN A 87 -1.21 -6.28 -13.14
N LEU A 88 -0.75 -6.61 -11.94
CA LEU A 88 -0.52 -5.66 -10.84
C LEU A 88 0.37 -4.47 -11.23
N PRO A 89 1.48 -4.64 -11.98
CA PRO A 89 2.29 -3.50 -12.40
C PRO A 89 1.54 -2.51 -13.31
N HIS A 90 0.69 -3.01 -14.22
CA HIS A 90 -0.14 -2.15 -15.05
C HIS A 90 -1.27 -1.50 -14.24
N ARG A 91 -1.84 -2.25 -13.29
CA ARG A 91 -2.90 -1.75 -12.39
C ARG A 91 -2.37 -0.66 -11.48
N SER A 92 -1.20 -0.84 -10.86
CA SER A 92 -0.58 0.18 -10.01
C SER A 92 -0.29 1.47 -10.78
N ARG A 93 0.21 1.37 -12.04
CA ARG A 93 0.39 2.55 -12.90
C ARG A 93 -0.92 3.26 -13.19
N PHE A 94 -2.00 2.52 -13.42
CA PHE A 94 -3.31 3.11 -13.68
C PHE A 94 -3.87 3.81 -12.43
N TYR A 95 -3.70 3.21 -11.25
CA TYR A 95 -4.11 3.81 -9.99
C TYR A 95 -3.32 5.07 -9.68
N GLN A 96 -2.00 5.04 -9.86
CA GLN A 96 -1.13 6.21 -9.78
C GLN A 96 -1.68 7.36 -10.63
N ALA A 97 -1.93 7.14 -11.91
CA ALA A 97 -2.43 8.18 -12.82
C ALA A 97 -3.81 8.74 -12.41
N LEU A 98 -4.67 7.93 -11.78
CA LEU A 98 -5.96 8.40 -11.26
C LEU A 98 -5.82 9.26 -10.01
N ILE A 99 -4.86 8.94 -9.16
CA ILE A 99 -4.50 9.73 -7.98
C ILE A 99 -3.89 11.06 -8.46
N ASP A 100 -2.84 10.99 -9.27
CA ASP A 100 -2.11 12.14 -9.79
C ASP A 100 -3.02 13.17 -10.48
N SER A 101 -4.04 12.69 -11.19
CA SER A 101 -5.03 13.56 -11.85
C SER A 101 -5.87 14.42 -10.90
N LYS A 102 -5.75 14.23 -9.60
CA LYS A 102 -6.47 14.93 -8.55
C LYS A 102 -5.57 15.69 -7.57
N LEU A 103 -4.25 15.54 -7.69
CA LEU A 103 -3.30 16.14 -6.76
C LEU A 103 -3.06 17.62 -7.01
N LEU A 104 -3.48 18.15 -8.14
CA LEU A 104 -3.42 19.58 -8.45
C LEU A 104 -4.82 20.15 -8.52
N ASP A 105 -5.00 21.35 -7.99
CA ASP A 105 -6.25 22.09 -8.10
C ASP A 105 -6.54 22.50 -9.54
N PRO A 106 -7.83 22.61 -9.93
CA PRO A 106 -8.19 23.11 -11.24
C PRO A 106 -7.64 24.51 -11.50
N GLY A 107 -6.80 24.64 -12.54
CA GLY A 107 -6.15 25.90 -12.90
C GLY A 107 -4.74 26.07 -12.35
N GLU A 108 -4.25 25.16 -11.52
CA GLU A 108 -2.84 25.14 -11.13
C GLU A 108 -1.96 24.87 -12.37
N VAL A 109 -0.99 25.74 -12.60
CA VAL A 109 -0.09 25.70 -13.77
C VAL A 109 1.32 25.26 -13.40
N ASP A 110 1.66 25.27 -12.11
CA ASP A 110 2.96 24.85 -11.62
C ASP A 110 2.92 23.40 -11.16
N PHE A 111 3.40 22.50 -12.02
CA PHE A 111 3.47 21.08 -11.73
C PHE A 111 4.49 20.71 -10.63
N SER A 112 5.36 21.64 -10.20
CA SER A 112 6.24 21.41 -9.05
C SER A 112 5.47 21.33 -7.73
N ASN A 113 4.22 21.79 -7.71
CA ASN A 113 3.32 21.65 -6.55
C ASN A 113 2.65 20.26 -6.46
N MET A 114 2.92 19.37 -7.43
CA MET A 114 2.41 18.01 -7.40
C MET A 114 3.01 17.23 -6.22
N LYS A 115 2.14 16.59 -5.45
CA LYS A 115 2.52 15.90 -4.22
C LYS A 115 3.14 14.54 -4.49
N ASP A 116 3.99 14.09 -3.57
CA ASP A 116 4.52 12.72 -3.60
C ASP A 116 3.38 11.69 -3.46
N CYS A 117 3.47 10.61 -4.20
CA CYS A 117 2.45 9.57 -4.21
C CYS A 117 3.06 8.18 -4.07
N TYR A 118 2.59 7.44 -3.07
CA TYR A 118 3.00 6.08 -2.77
C TYR A 118 1.88 5.10 -3.08
N SER A 119 2.14 4.17 -4.00
CA SER A 119 1.22 3.06 -4.29
C SER A 119 1.82 1.77 -3.72
N ILE A 120 1.23 1.26 -2.65
CA ILE A 120 1.72 0.11 -1.87
C ILE A 120 0.78 -1.06 -2.09
N ILE A 121 1.30 -2.20 -2.52
CA ILE A 121 0.54 -3.44 -2.72
C ILE A 121 1.16 -4.54 -1.86
N ILE A 122 0.36 -5.16 -0.99
CA ILE A 122 0.78 -6.23 -0.10
C ILE A 122 0.15 -7.54 -0.59
N ALA A 123 0.97 -8.57 -0.82
CA ALA A 123 0.53 -9.82 -1.43
C ALA A 123 1.24 -11.06 -0.84
N PRO A 124 0.53 -12.22 -0.72
CA PRO A 124 1.12 -13.48 -0.28
C PRO A 124 1.78 -14.23 -1.45
N PHE A 125 2.45 -13.52 -2.33
CA PHE A 125 3.18 -14.12 -3.46
C PHE A 125 4.26 -13.18 -3.99
N ASP A 126 5.33 -13.77 -4.50
CA ASP A 126 6.40 -13.03 -5.16
C ASP A 126 6.06 -12.73 -6.62
N LEU A 127 5.68 -11.49 -6.90
CA LEU A 127 5.29 -11.03 -8.24
C LEU A 127 6.47 -11.04 -9.24
N PHE A 128 7.70 -10.84 -8.74
CA PHE A 128 8.89 -10.64 -9.56
C PHE A 128 9.86 -11.83 -9.55
N GLY A 129 9.64 -12.81 -8.66
CA GLY A 129 10.39 -14.07 -8.62
C GLY A 129 11.84 -13.94 -8.14
N ARG A 130 12.17 -12.90 -7.35
CA ARG A 130 13.51 -12.69 -6.80
C ARG A 130 13.62 -13.04 -5.31
N GLY A 131 12.54 -13.43 -4.68
CA GLY A 131 12.50 -13.81 -3.27
C GLY A 131 12.62 -12.63 -2.29
N LEU A 132 12.40 -11.40 -2.72
CA LEU A 132 12.47 -10.25 -1.83
C LEU A 132 11.16 -10.04 -1.09
N TYR A 133 11.23 -9.53 0.14
CA TYR A 133 10.07 -9.08 0.90
C TYR A 133 9.50 -7.76 0.36
N GLN A 134 10.38 -6.88 -0.14
CA GLN A 134 10.01 -5.56 -0.67
C GLN A 134 10.66 -5.30 -2.02
N TYR A 135 9.86 -4.78 -2.94
CA TYR A 135 10.29 -4.27 -4.24
C TYR A 135 9.83 -2.83 -4.37
N THR A 136 10.76 -1.90 -4.43
CA THR A 136 10.48 -0.47 -4.61
C THR A 136 10.83 -0.04 -6.02
N PHE A 137 9.90 0.61 -6.69
CA PHE A 137 10.05 1.10 -8.05
C PHE A 137 9.88 2.60 -8.11
N GLN A 138 10.88 3.26 -8.67
CA GLN A 138 10.89 4.67 -9.04
C GLN A 138 11.40 4.80 -10.47
N MET A 139 11.08 5.89 -11.15
CA MET A 139 11.53 6.13 -12.51
C MET A 139 13.02 6.48 -12.51
N THR A 140 13.78 5.85 -13.40
CA THR A 140 15.20 6.13 -13.60
C THR A 140 15.53 6.35 -15.08
N CYS A 141 16.51 7.18 -15.37
CA CYS A 141 17.07 7.35 -16.72
C CYS A 141 17.79 6.07 -17.15
N ALA A 142 17.39 5.49 -18.26
CA ALA A 142 17.97 4.24 -18.76
C ALA A 142 19.47 4.36 -19.11
N GLU A 143 19.91 5.54 -19.55
CA GLU A 143 21.27 5.81 -20.01
C GLU A 143 22.24 6.07 -18.85
N THR A 144 21.77 6.69 -17.77
CA THR A 144 22.64 7.15 -16.67
C THR A 144 22.37 6.47 -15.33
N GLY A 145 21.21 5.83 -15.16
CA GLY A 145 20.73 5.29 -13.89
C GLY A 145 20.27 6.36 -12.88
N GLN A 146 20.26 7.63 -13.27
CA GLN A 146 19.81 8.72 -12.42
C GLN A 146 18.30 8.59 -12.11
N PRO A 147 17.85 8.78 -10.85
CA PRO A 147 16.42 8.86 -10.53
C PRO A 147 15.80 10.10 -11.21
N LEU A 148 14.53 9.98 -11.59
CA LEU A 148 13.77 11.11 -12.17
C LEU A 148 13.30 12.11 -11.11
N GLU A 149 13.13 11.63 -9.87
CA GLU A 149 12.66 12.43 -8.72
C GLU A 149 11.31 13.11 -8.98
N ASP A 150 10.39 12.34 -9.60
CA ASP A 150 9.03 12.80 -9.94
C ASP A 150 8.01 12.61 -8.80
N GLY A 151 8.45 12.20 -7.61
CA GLY A 151 7.60 11.95 -6.44
C GLY A 151 6.74 10.69 -6.51
N ALA A 152 6.82 9.89 -7.59
CA ALA A 152 6.02 8.68 -7.76
C ALA A 152 6.76 7.43 -7.30
N THR A 153 6.29 6.79 -6.23
CA THR A 153 6.87 5.54 -5.69
C THR A 153 5.86 4.41 -5.67
N ARG A 154 6.25 3.23 -6.16
CA ARG A 154 5.44 2.00 -6.09
C ARG A 154 6.18 0.94 -5.29
N ILE A 155 5.52 0.41 -4.27
CA ILE A 155 6.07 -0.62 -3.39
C ILE A 155 5.21 -1.87 -3.50
N PHE A 156 5.87 -3.00 -3.76
CA PHE A 156 5.23 -4.31 -3.74
C PHE A 156 5.84 -5.11 -2.60
N LEU A 157 5.01 -5.47 -1.64
CA LEU A 157 5.40 -6.28 -0.49
C LEU A 157 4.95 -7.72 -0.72
N ASN A 158 5.86 -8.65 -0.45
CA ASN A 158 5.67 -10.08 -0.54
C ASN A 158 5.81 -10.69 0.84
N THR A 159 4.75 -11.27 1.40
CA THR A 159 4.79 -11.86 2.74
C THR A 159 5.66 -13.13 2.80
N HIS A 160 6.02 -13.72 1.66
CA HIS A 160 6.86 -14.91 1.51
C HIS A 160 8.30 -14.60 1.05
N GLY A 161 8.83 -13.44 1.40
CA GLY A 161 10.22 -13.09 1.11
C GLY A 161 11.23 -14.02 1.77
N LYS A 162 12.48 -14.01 1.28
CA LYS A 162 13.57 -14.87 1.77
C LYS A 162 14.81 -14.10 2.22
N ASN A 163 14.84 -12.79 1.98
CA ASN A 163 15.95 -11.90 2.30
C ASN A 163 15.71 -11.16 3.64
N SER A 164 15.49 -11.92 4.70
CA SER A 164 15.15 -11.35 6.03
C SER A 164 16.25 -10.48 6.66
N GLU A 165 17.48 -10.58 6.17
CA GLU A 165 18.61 -9.76 6.57
C GLU A 165 18.62 -8.35 5.96
N ASP A 166 17.86 -8.15 4.88
CA ASP A 166 17.82 -6.89 4.13
C ASP A 166 16.63 -5.99 4.53
N ILE A 167 15.77 -6.47 5.42
CA ILE A 167 14.59 -5.72 5.89
C ILE A 167 14.60 -5.57 7.41
N SER A 168 13.85 -4.60 7.92
CA SER A 168 13.69 -4.46 9.36
C SER A 168 12.96 -5.68 9.95
N PRO A 169 13.32 -6.11 11.18
CA PRO A 169 12.57 -7.16 11.87
C PRO A 169 11.09 -6.83 11.99
N GLU A 170 10.77 -5.55 12.18
CA GLU A 170 9.41 -5.05 12.31
C GLU A 170 8.58 -5.23 11.03
N LEU A 171 9.16 -4.93 9.85
CA LEU A 171 8.50 -5.19 8.57
C LEU A 171 8.25 -6.68 8.35
N LYS A 172 9.21 -7.52 8.71
CA LYS A 172 9.05 -8.97 8.62
C LYS A 172 7.90 -9.48 9.50
N GLU A 173 7.83 -9.00 10.75
CA GLU A 173 6.77 -9.37 11.69
C GLU A 173 5.40 -8.86 11.21
N LEU A 174 5.31 -7.63 10.70
CA LEU A 174 4.09 -7.09 10.11
C LEU A 174 3.60 -7.99 8.95
N LEU A 175 4.48 -8.33 8.02
CA LEU A 175 4.13 -9.16 6.86
C LEU A 175 3.69 -10.57 7.28
N TYR A 176 4.30 -11.13 8.31
CA TYR A 176 3.87 -12.39 8.90
C TYR A 176 2.48 -12.27 9.55
N TYR A 177 2.25 -11.22 10.34
CA TYR A 177 0.98 -10.94 11.00
C TYR A 177 -0.17 -10.79 10.00
N MET A 178 0.07 -10.18 8.85
CA MET A 178 -0.97 -10.02 7.82
C MET A 178 -1.56 -11.33 7.31
N GLU A 179 -0.81 -12.43 7.34
CA GLU A 179 -1.33 -13.78 6.99
C GLU A 179 -1.84 -14.56 8.20
N HIS A 180 -1.36 -14.25 9.41
CA HIS A 180 -1.58 -15.02 10.61
C HIS A 180 -2.33 -14.22 11.69
N THR A 181 -3.19 -13.31 11.27
CA THR A 181 -3.92 -12.36 12.14
C THR A 181 -4.75 -13.05 13.25
N THR A 182 -5.13 -14.31 13.06
CA THR A 182 -5.90 -15.10 14.03
C THR A 182 -5.03 -15.85 15.04
N GLU A 183 -3.71 -15.78 14.92
CA GLU A 183 -2.78 -16.44 15.83
C GLU A 183 -2.31 -15.47 16.92
N GLU A 184 -2.03 -15.97 18.14
CA GLU A 184 -1.34 -15.19 19.15
C GLU A 184 0.11 -15.03 18.75
N ILE A 185 0.47 -13.81 18.33
CA ILE A 185 1.82 -13.47 17.88
C ILE A 185 2.47 -12.55 18.92
N SER A 186 3.70 -12.88 19.33
CA SER A 186 4.50 -11.98 20.14
C SER A 186 5.10 -10.89 19.25
N CYS A 187 4.67 -9.65 19.46
CA CYS A 187 5.20 -8.49 18.72
C CYS A 187 6.44 -7.93 19.43
N SER A 188 7.51 -7.68 18.67
CA SER A 188 8.78 -7.17 19.23
C SER A 188 8.77 -5.66 19.46
N THR A 189 7.85 -4.92 18.85
CA THR A 189 7.79 -3.46 18.93
C THR A 189 6.44 -2.95 19.41
N SER A 190 6.42 -1.73 19.96
CA SER A 190 5.19 -1.08 20.41
C SER A 190 4.25 -0.78 19.24
N ARG A 191 4.76 -0.45 18.07
CA ARG A 191 3.94 -0.18 16.88
C ARG A 191 3.13 -1.41 16.45
N LEU A 192 3.76 -2.58 16.44
CA LEU A 192 3.07 -3.84 16.12
C LEU A 192 2.05 -4.25 17.18
N GLN A 193 2.30 -3.91 18.46
CA GLN A 193 1.35 -4.19 19.55
C GLN A 193 0.09 -3.32 19.48
N GLU A 194 0.15 -2.18 18.78
CA GLU A 194 -0.95 -1.25 18.60
C GLU A 194 -1.76 -1.51 17.30
N ILE A 195 -1.32 -2.45 16.47
CA ILE A 195 -2.03 -2.92 15.27
C ILE A 195 -2.95 -4.09 15.63
#